data_dc17da63b10650c61378dc14673943ad
#
_entry.id   dc17da63b10650c61378dc14673943ad
#
_cell.length_a   1.000
_cell.length_b   1.000
_cell.length_c   1.000
_cell.angle_alpha   90.00
_cell.angle_beta   90.00
_cell.angle_gamma   90.00
#
_symmetry.space_group_name_H-M   'P 1'
#
loop_
_entity.id
_entity.type
_entity.pdbx_description
1 polymer ?
#
loop_
_entity_poly.entity_id
_entity_poly.type
_entity_poly.pdbx_seq_one_letter_code
_entity_poly.pdbx_strand_id
1 'polypeptide(L)'
;LMPAVILETFAISKNKFSVTNKSKLEENRMYKFLQGIPYFIYMVLSIIGILKMFVAIFKMSSMTYSVVLFWLIGNLFNLVMATLFISGRQQLRKSERYIAEIDFKLKQNSYVLSSKTIDISENGFAFLLENPEYISPEEEFEVEFREKSGNEMYIANMKAKIVNVVEVNSKWKYAAYITHIEDSEIDNWMCIVHDRIPTLPMTISNQLGFFDDLQINVKKRIEKTRTLSRRSPRINMNFQMDIKNTGKLRIVNFNYQYVLLNFENKSIYPKEIALEINENIVLECDLCEGKIDERGILYKVNNIDSIMQNFFLRDEMMDWILQNKKILDSKPSEKKEKSIDEFEPMEYI
;
A
#
# COMPACT_ATOMS: atom_id res chain seq x y z
N LEU A 1 -4.24 17.12 -25.49
CA LEU A 1 -5.44 18.00 -25.64
C LEU A 1 -5.22 19.04 -26.75
N MET A 2 -4.16 19.84 -26.73
CA MET A 2 -3.89 20.89 -27.73
C MET A 2 -3.93 20.41 -29.19
N PRO A 3 -3.21 19.32 -29.60
CA PRO A 3 -3.28 18.84 -30.98
C PRO A 3 -4.67 18.42 -31.43
N ALA A 4 -5.44 17.78 -30.53
CA ALA A 4 -6.81 17.35 -30.82
C ALA A 4 -7.74 18.56 -31.04
N VAL A 5 -7.64 19.58 -30.19
CA VAL A 5 -8.41 20.82 -30.32
C VAL A 5 -8.11 21.55 -31.64
N ILE A 6 -6.83 21.62 -32.02
CA ILE A 6 -6.42 22.25 -33.28
C ILE A 6 -6.99 21.48 -34.48
N LEU A 7 -6.90 20.15 -34.48
CA LEU A 7 -7.42 19.31 -35.55
C LEU A 7 -8.96 19.40 -35.64
N GLU A 8 -9.63 19.54 -34.52
CA GLU A 8 -11.09 19.70 -34.47
C GLU A 8 -11.53 21.08 -34.91
N THR A 9 -10.79 22.14 -34.55
CA THR A 9 -11.05 23.53 -34.97
C THR A 9 -10.94 23.66 -36.51
N PHE A 10 -10.02 22.92 -37.14
CA PHE A 10 -9.89 22.91 -38.59
C PHE A 10 -10.73 21.84 -39.30
N ALA A 11 -11.65 21.16 -38.57
CA ALA A 11 -12.52 20.09 -39.10
C ALA A 11 -11.78 18.94 -39.80
N ILE A 12 -10.50 18.71 -39.45
CA ILE A 12 -9.68 17.69 -40.08
C ILE A 12 -9.93 16.28 -39.49
N SER A 13 -10.48 16.20 -38.30
CA SER A 13 -10.88 14.93 -37.69
C SER A 13 -12.23 15.05 -36.96
N LYS A 14 -13.12 14.10 -37.23
CA LYS A 14 -14.34 13.89 -36.41
C LYS A 14 -13.93 13.01 -35.21
N ASN A 15 -13.39 13.61 -34.17
CA ASN A 15 -13.12 12.87 -32.95
C ASN A 15 -14.44 12.57 -32.23
N LYS A 16 -14.73 11.30 -32.02
CA LYS A 16 -15.77 10.89 -31.08
C LYS A 16 -15.37 11.40 -29.71
N PHE A 17 -16.26 12.17 -29.08
CA PHE A 17 -16.06 12.60 -27.69
C PHE A 17 -15.80 11.37 -26.81
N SER A 18 -14.57 11.18 -26.40
CA SER A 18 -14.23 10.17 -25.41
C SER A 18 -14.34 10.82 -24.04
N VAL A 19 -15.28 10.36 -23.25
CA VAL A 19 -15.40 10.75 -21.86
C VAL A 19 -14.06 10.40 -21.20
N THR A 20 -13.38 11.41 -20.68
CA THR A 20 -12.15 11.22 -19.89
C THR A 20 -12.50 10.30 -18.72
N ASN A 21 -11.94 9.12 -18.72
CA ASN A 21 -12.19 8.10 -17.72
C ASN A 21 -11.62 8.60 -16.38
N LYS A 22 -12.48 9.22 -15.56
CA LYS A 22 -12.08 9.81 -14.26
C LYS A 22 -11.68 8.76 -13.22
N SER A 23 -12.06 7.50 -13.45
CA SER A 23 -11.95 6.42 -12.47
C SER A 23 -10.81 5.43 -12.71
N LYS A 24 -10.20 5.38 -13.90
CA LYS A 24 -9.07 4.49 -14.18
C LYS A 24 -7.80 5.29 -14.26
N LEU A 25 -6.95 5.15 -13.25
CA LEU A 25 -5.55 5.49 -13.38
C LEU A 25 -4.93 4.57 -14.43
N GLU A 26 -4.36 5.19 -15.41
CA GLU A 26 -3.60 4.46 -16.39
C GLU A 26 -2.27 4.08 -15.76
N GLU A 27 -2.14 2.82 -15.36
CA GLU A 27 -0.90 2.26 -14.79
C GLU A 27 0.21 2.11 -15.83
N ASN A 28 -0.13 2.30 -17.10
CA ASN A 28 0.82 2.10 -18.19
C ASN A 28 1.89 3.21 -18.20
N ARG A 29 3.10 2.87 -17.75
CA ARG A 29 4.25 3.79 -17.73
C ARG A 29 4.55 4.39 -19.09
N MET A 30 4.38 3.62 -20.16
CA MET A 30 4.60 4.08 -21.54
C MET A 30 3.63 5.20 -21.91
N TYR A 31 2.37 5.06 -21.56
CA TYR A 31 1.35 6.08 -21.86
C TYR A 31 1.61 7.39 -21.10
N LYS A 32 1.96 7.30 -19.81
CA LYS A 32 2.35 8.49 -19.01
C LYS A 32 3.60 9.17 -19.58
N PHE A 33 4.56 8.38 -20.05
CA PHE A 33 5.76 8.91 -20.70
C PHE A 33 5.40 9.63 -22.01
N LEU A 34 4.60 9.02 -22.88
CA LEU A 34 4.13 9.63 -24.13
C LEU A 34 3.36 10.93 -23.89
N GLN A 35 2.50 10.98 -22.87
CA GLN A 35 1.83 12.22 -22.47
C GLN A 35 2.80 13.28 -21.95
N GLY A 36 3.89 12.90 -21.34
CA GLY A 36 4.93 13.81 -20.82
C GLY A 36 5.86 14.38 -21.90
N ILE A 37 6.03 13.72 -23.04
CA ILE A 37 6.96 14.12 -24.10
C ILE A 37 6.76 15.59 -24.55
N PRO A 38 5.56 16.06 -24.89
CA PRO A 38 5.37 17.45 -25.31
C PRO A 38 5.86 18.46 -24.26
N TYR A 39 5.55 18.21 -23.00
CA TYR A 39 5.98 19.09 -21.91
C TYR A 39 7.49 19.10 -21.73
N PHE A 40 8.12 17.96 -21.89
CA PHE A 40 9.58 17.84 -21.85
C PHE A 40 10.25 18.63 -22.99
N ILE A 41 9.71 18.51 -24.22
CA ILE A 41 10.21 19.26 -25.38
C ILE A 41 10.09 20.76 -25.12
N TYR A 42 8.93 21.25 -24.68
CA TYR A 42 8.73 22.67 -24.37
C TYR A 42 9.61 23.15 -23.22
N MET A 43 9.89 22.31 -22.23
CA MET A 43 10.81 22.61 -21.14
C MET A 43 12.24 22.84 -21.66
N VAL A 44 12.73 21.96 -22.52
CA VAL A 44 14.05 22.12 -23.17
C VAL A 44 14.12 23.39 -24.01
N LEU A 45 13.08 23.64 -24.83
CA LEU A 45 13.00 24.88 -25.62
C LEU A 45 12.96 26.13 -24.76
N SER A 46 12.25 26.11 -23.64
CA SER A 46 12.19 27.21 -22.69
C SER A 46 13.55 27.47 -22.05
N ILE A 47 14.31 26.45 -21.68
CA ILE A 47 15.67 26.58 -21.14
C ILE A 47 16.60 27.22 -22.18
N ILE A 48 16.56 26.76 -23.43
CA ILE A 48 17.35 27.35 -24.53
C ILE A 48 16.95 28.80 -24.74
N GLY A 49 15.65 29.10 -24.70
CA GLY A 49 15.14 30.49 -24.78
C GLY A 49 15.66 31.38 -23.66
N ILE A 50 15.62 30.89 -22.43
CA ILE A 50 16.16 31.63 -21.25
C ILE A 50 17.63 31.93 -21.43
N LEU A 51 18.45 30.95 -21.84
CA LEU A 51 19.87 31.14 -22.04
C LEU A 51 20.15 32.18 -23.15
N LYS A 52 19.41 32.12 -24.26
CA LYS A 52 19.53 33.14 -25.35
C LYS A 52 19.12 34.53 -24.90
N MET A 53 18.03 34.67 -24.15
CA MET A 53 17.56 35.95 -23.63
C MET A 53 18.54 36.52 -22.61
N PHE A 54 19.12 35.68 -21.76
CA PHE A 54 20.15 36.11 -20.81
C PHE A 54 21.36 36.72 -21.55
N VAL A 55 21.88 36.05 -22.58
CA VAL A 55 22.97 36.59 -23.40
C VAL A 55 22.57 37.88 -24.12
N ALA A 56 21.33 37.97 -24.63
CA ALA A 56 20.82 39.13 -25.34
C ALA A 56 20.74 40.39 -24.43
N ILE A 57 20.33 40.23 -23.17
CA ILE A 57 20.27 41.31 -22.18
C ILE A 57 21.65 41.95 -21.99
N PHE A 58 22.71 41.13 -21.86
CA PHE A 58 24.08 41.64 -21.69
C PHE A 58 24.62 42.33 -22.95
N LYS A 59 24.17 41.89 -24.14
CA LYS A 59 24.67 42.50 -25.41
C LYS A 59 23.92 43.75 -25.82
N MET A 60 22.62 43.83 -25.59
CA MET A 60 21.77 44.87 -26.19
C MET A 60 21.12 45.81 -25.17
N SER A 61 21.25 45.57 -23.85
CA SER A 61 20.74 46.43 -22.76
C SER A 61 19.27 46.88 -22.92
N SER A 62 18.45 46.10 -23.61
CA SER A 62 17.05 46.48 -23.86
C SER A 62 16.12 45.89 -22.80
N MET A 63 15.25 46.70 -22.23
CA MET A 63 14.27 46.30 -21.23
C MET A 63 13.27 45.25 -21.74
N THR A 64 13.03 45.23 -23.03
CA THR A 64 12.13 44.25 -23.68
C THR A 64 12.58 42.80 -23.46
N TYR A 65 13.89 42.54 -23.48
CA TYR A 65 14.42 41.19 -23.24
C TYR A 65 14.22 40.75 -21.81
N SER A 66 14.21 41.66 -20.84
CA SER A 66 13.90 41.33 -19.43
C SER A 66 12.46 40.90 -19.24
N VAL A 67 11.51 41.52 -19.94
CA VAL A 67 10.10 41.13 -19.91
C VAL A 67 9.93 39.73 -20.52
N VAL A 68 10.57 39.48 -21.65
CA VAL A 68 10.50 38.12 -22.29
C VAL A 68 11.12 37.06 -21.37
N LEU A 69 12.25 37.37 -20.74
CA LEU A 69 12.91 36.47 -19.79
C LEU A 69 11.99 36.14 -18.61
N PHE A 70 11.32 37.14 -18.03
CA PHE A 70 10.35 36.92 -16.95
C PHE A 70 9.25 35.93 -17.36
N TRP A 71 8.65 36.13 -18.54
CA TRP A 71 7.61 35.21 -19.05
C TRP A 71 8.13 33.82 -19.35
N LEU A 72 9.35 33.68 -19.86
CA LEU A 72 9.97 32.37 -20.10
C LEU A 72 10.22 31.62 -18.80
N ILE A 73 10.66 32.28 -17.73
CA ILE A 73 10.85 31.69 -16.43
C ILE A 73 9.48 31.22 -15.84
N GLY A 74 8.45 32.07 -15.93
CA GLY A 74 7.10 31.73 -15.50
C GLY A 74 6.53 30.50 -16.26
N ASN A 75 6.73 30.47 -17.59
CA ASN A 75 6.31 29.35 -18.40
C ASN A 75 7.08 28.06 -18.06
N LEU A 76 8.39 28.16 -17.83
CA LEU A 76 9.19 27.02 -17.40
C LEU A 76 8.69 26.45 -16.07
N PHE A 77 8.40 27.33 -15.09
CA PHE A 77 7.81 26.93 -13.82
C PHE A 77 6.48 26.19 -14.04
N ASN A 78 5.56 26.72 -14.84
CA ASN A 78 4.29 26.08 -15.15
C ASN A 78 4.46 24.72 -15.86
N LEU A 79 5.43 24.59 -16.76
CA LEU A 79 5.75 23.31 -17.43
C LEU A 79 6.29 22.27 -16.45
N VAL A 80 7.18 22.68 -15.53
CA VAL A 80 7.67 21.80 -14.46
C VAL A 80 6.50 21.33 -13.60
N MET A 81 5.63 22.25 -13.18
CA MET A 81 4.45 21.92 -12.38
C MET A 81 3.50 20.97 -13.10
N ALA A 82 3.20 21.23 -14.38
CA ALA A 82 2.37 20.35 -15.20
C ALA A 82 2.98 18.94 -15.32
N THR A 83 4.30 18.85 -15.53
CA THR A 83 5.00 17.56 -15.62
C THR A 83 4.96 16.82 -14.29
N LEU A 84 5.17 17.51 -13.17
CA LEU A 84 5.05 16.95 -11.84
C LEU A 84 3.61 16.46 -11.58
N PHE A 85 2.61 17.21 -11.98
CA PHE A 85 1.21 16.83 -11.81
C PHE A 85 0.83 15.59 -12.63
N ILE A 86 1.22 15.53 -13.92
CA ILE A 86 0.95 14.39 -14.79
C ILE A 86 1.62 13.11 -14.28
N SER A 87 2.87 13.21 -13.81
CA SER A 87 3.62 12.06 -13.35
C SER A 87 3.30 11.66 -11.90
N GLY A 88 2.63 12.54 -11.13
CA GLY A 88 2.40 12.38 -9.70
C GLY A 88 0.95 12.26 -9.28
N ARG A 89 0.00 12.05 -10.22
CA ARG A 89 -1.38 11.80 -9.81
C ARG A 89 -1.44 10.66 -8.82
N GLN A 90 -1.84 10.98 -7.61
CA GLN A 90 -2.17 10.00 -6.60
C GLN A 90 -3.29 9.11 -7.11
N GLN A 91 -3.25 7.84 -6.77
CA GLN A 91 -4.42 6.99 -6.92
C GLN A 91 -5.48 7.51 -5.96
N LEU A 92 -6.43 8.26 -6.50
CA LEU A 92 -7.62 8.58 -5.74
C LEU A 92 -8.31 7.26 -5.40
N ARG A 93 -8.56 7.05 -4.13
CA ARG A 93 -9.32 5.89 -3.66
C ARG A 93 -10.66 5.86 -4.39
N LYS A 94 -11.13 4.65 -4.72
CA LYS A 94 -12.42 4.48 -5.41
C LYS A 94 -13.59 4.91 -4.52
N SER A 95 -13.45 4.73 -3.20
CA SER A 95 -14.49 5.03 -2.21
C SER A 95 -13.90 5.73 -0.99
N GLU A 96 -14.69 6.54 -0.34
CA GLU A 96 -14.37 7.18 0.91
C GLU A 96 -14.34 6.15 2.04
N ARG A 97 -13.56 6.43 3.08
CA ARG A 97 -13.47 5.58 4.28
C ARG A 97 -14.03 6.32 5.47
N TYR A 98 -14.76 5.57 6.27
CA TYR A 98 -15.39 6.07 7.49
C TYR A 98 -14.79 5.33 8.69
N ILE A 99 -14.44 6.04 9.76
CA ILE A 99 -14.07 5.43 11.01
C ILE A 99 -15.31 4.75 11.58
N ALA A 100 -15.23 3.45 11.82
CA ALA A 100 -16.36 2.68 12.28
C ALA A 100 -15.92 1.45 13.06
N GLU A 101 -16.47 1.28 14.24
CA GLU A 101 -16.30 0.10 15.08
C GLU A 101 -17.53 -0.80 14.93
N ILE A 102 -17.55 -1.63 13.90
CA ILE A 102 -18.66 -2.55 13.60
C ILE A 102 -18.24 -3.96 13.95
N ASP A 103 -19.12 -4.68 14.63
CA ASP A 103 -18.89 -6.09 14.92
C ASP A 103 -18.97 -6.92 13.64
N PHE A 104 -17.98 -7.77 13.43
CA PHE A 104 -17.96 -8.69 12.31
C PHE A 104 -17.46 -10.08 12.72
N LYS A 105 -17.90 -11.08 11.96
CA LYS A 105 -17.39 -12.44 12.02
C LYS A 105 -16.78 -12.80 10.68
N LEU A 106 -15.51 -13.21 10.70
CA LEU A 106 -14.78 -13.71 9.57
C LEU A 106 -14.71 -15.23 9.66
N LYS A 107 -14.97 -15.91 8.56
CA LYS A 107 -14.86 -17.37 8.46
C LYS A 107 -14.01 -17.73 7.24
N GLN A 108 -12.94 -18.48 7.49
CA GLN A 108 -12.10 -19.06 6.45
C GLN A 108 -11.81 -20.51 6.79
N ASN A 109 -12.35 -21.43 6.01
CA ASN A 109 -12.29 -22.87 6.28
C ASN A 109 -12.85 -23.20 7.69
N SER A 110 -12.04 -23.79 8.56
CA SER A 110 -12.40 -24.09 9.95
C SER A 110 -12.14 -22.93 10.92
N TYR A 111 -11.47 -21.88 10.47
CA TYR A 111 -11.12 -20.72 11.31
C TYR A 111 -12.25 -19.70 11.35
N VAL A 112 -12.62 -19.30 12.56
CA VAL A 112 -13.63 -18.27 12.81
C VAL A 112 -13.01 -17.20 13.71
N LEU A 113 -13.05 -15.95 13.24
CA LEU A 113 -12.58 -14.79 13.98
C LEU A 113 -13.73 -13.80 14.18
N SER A 114 -13.94 -13.37 15.42
CA SER A 114 -14.85 -12.26 15.72
C SER A 114 -14.04 -11.06 16.17
N SER A 115 -14.26 -9.91 15.59
CA SER A 115 -13.54 -8.66 15.91
C SER A 115 -14.38 -7.45 15.53
N LYS A 116 -13.79 -6.26 15.69
CA LYS A 116 -14.38 -4.98 15.28
C LYS A 116 -13.57 -4.32 14.19
N THR A 117 -14.25 -3.65 13.29
CA THR A 117 -13.59 -2.80 12.29
C THR A 117 -13.01 -1.54 12.94
N ILE A 118 -12.07 -0.90 12.27
CA ILE A 118 -11.56 0.43 12.59
C ILE A 118 -11.91 1.45 11.51
N ASP A 119 -11.99 0.99 10.28
CA ASP A 119 -12.46 1.79 9.15
C ASP A 119 -13.21 0.89 8.16
N ILE A 120 -14.21 1.47 7.50
CA ILE A 120 -14.99 0.82 6.45
C ILE A 120 -15.15 1.74 5.25
N SER A 121 -15.42 1.15 4.11
CA SER A 121 -15.77 1.84 2.86
C SER A 121 -16.67 0.93 2.03
N GLU A 122 -17.27 1.44 0.96
CA GLU A 122 -18.08 0.62 0.06
C GLU A 122 -17.37 -0.64 -0.45
N ASN A 123 -16.04 -0.57 -0.67
CA ASN A 123 -15.27 -1.64 -1.29
C ASN A 123 -14.35 -2.41 -0.32
N GLY A 124 -14.37 -2.10 0.97
CA GLY A 124 -13.48 -2.79 1.90
C GLY A 124 -13.53 -2.25 3.32
N PHE A 125 -12.81 -2.93 4.19
CA PHE A 125 -12.74 -2.61 5.61
C PHE A 125 -11.36 -2.91 6.18
N ALA A 126 -11.08 -2.36 7.35
CA ALA A 126 -9.89 -2.69 8.11
C ALA A 126 -10.20 -2.97 9.57
N PHE A 127 -9.41 -3.83 10.18
CA PHE A 127 -9.54 -4.23 11.58
C PHE A 127 -8.17 -4.42 12.24
N LEU A 128 -8.15 -4.38 13.57
CA LEU A 128 -6.95 -4.58 14.37
C LEU A 128 -7.03 -5.90 15.14
N LEU A 129 -5.92 -6.62 15.13
CA LEU A 129 -5.72 -7.78 15.99
C LEU A 129 -4.51 -7.57 16.90
N GLU A 130 -4.54 -8.13 18.08
CA GLU A 130 -3.42 -8.08 19.03
C GLU A 130 -2.29 -9.01 18.58
N ASN A 131 -2.67 -10.18 18.06
CA ASN A 131 -1.74 -11.18 17.58
C ASN A 131 -1.65 -11.19 16.04
N PRO A 132 -0.51 -11.62 15.49
CA PRO A 132 -0.30 -11.72 14.04
C PRO A 132 -1.00 -12.97 13.46
N GLU A 133 -2.32 -12.95 13.38
CA GLU A 133 -3.13 -14.07 12.90
C GLU A 133 -2.88 -14.39 11.43
N TYR A 134 -2.85 -15.68 11.12
CA TYR A 134 -2.80 -16.13 9.74
C TYR A 134 -4.21 -16.17 9.14
N ILE A 135 -4.41 -15.36 8.11
CA ILE A 135 -5.56 -15.40 7.22
C ILE A 135 -4.98 -15.63 5.83
N SER A 136 -5.35 -16.73 5.16
CA SER A 136 -4.76 -17.08 3.88
C SER A 136 -4.92 -15.94 2.87
N PRO A 137 -3.83 -15.39 2.33
CA PRO A 137 -3.92 -14.25 1.43
C PRO A 137 -4.32 -14.62 0.01
N GLU A 138 -4.28 -15.90 -0.33
CA GLU A 138 -4.64 -16.40 -1.66
C GLU A 138 -6.12 -16.75 -1.75
N GLU A 139 -6.72 -17.14 -0.64
CA GLU A 139 -8.13 -17.56 -0.56
C GLU A 139 -9.04 -16.40 -0.14
N GLU A 140 -10.28 -16.45 -0.62
CA GLU A 140 -11.34 -15.58 -0.12
C GLU A 140 -11.87 -16.12 1.20
N PHE A 141 -12.34 -15.22 2.04
CA PHE A 141 -13.03 -15.55 3.28
C PHE A 141 -14.42 -14.93 3.30
N GLU A 142 -15.32 -15.60 3.99
CA GLU A 142 -16.66 -15.08 4.25
C GLU A 142 -16.62 -14.15 5.46
N VAL A 143 -17.34 -13.03 5.37
CA VAL A 143 -17.49 -12.09 6.47
C VAL A 143 -18.94 -11.67 6.62
N GLU A 144 -19.42 -11.70 7.86
CA GLU A 144 -20.73 -11.24 8.27
C GLU A 144 -20.57 -10.00 9.14
N PHE A 145 -21.16 -8.90 8.71
CA PHE A 145 -21.24 -7.67 9.48
C PHE A 145 -22.59 -7.59 10.17
N ARG A 146 -22.60 -7.06 11.39
CA ARG A 146 -23.80 -6.80 12.16
C ARG A 146 -23.74 -5.40 12.76
N GLU A 147 -24.69 -4.57 12.40
CA GLU A 147 -24.81 -3.21 12.93
C GLU A 147 -26.23 -2.87 13.27
N LYS A 148 -26.40 -2.20 14.39
CA LYS A 148 -27.68 -1.71 14.86
C LYS A 148 -27.78 -0.20 14.59
N SER A 149 -28.71 0.21 13.72
CA SER A 149 -29.02 1.62 13.51
C SER A 149 -30.47 1.90 13.91
N GLY A 150 -30.64 2.69 14.99
CA GLY A 150 -31.95 2.93 15.59
C GLY A 150 -32.59 1.65 16.14
N ASN A 151 -33.75 1.29 15.60
CA ASN A 151 -34.47 0.06 15.99
C ASN A 151 -34.22 -1.11 15.04
N GLU A 152 -33.50 -0.91 13.93
CA GLU A 152 -33.24 -1.92 12.92
C GLU A 152 -31.87 -2.53 13.09
N MET A 153 -31.78 -3.83 12.76
CA MET A 153 -30.52 -4.57 12.71
C MET A 153 -30.18 -4.85 11.27
N TYR A 154 -29.05 -4.31 10.80
CA TYR A 154 -28.54 -4.57 9.46
C TYR A 154 -27.51 -5.70 9.54
N ILE A 155 -27.69 -6.69 8.69
CA ILE A 155 -26.77 -7.82 8.55
C ILE A 155 -26.35 -7.85 7.08
N ALA A 156 -25.03 -7.91 6.83
CA ALA A 156 -24.50 -8.04 5.48
C ALA A 156 -23.46 -9.15 5.42
N ASN A 157 -23.68 -10.07 4.49
CA ASN A 157 -22.78 -11.20 4.22
C ASN A 157 -22.04 -10.96 2.90
N MET A 158 -20.73 -11.17 2.90
CA MET A 158 -19.92 -10.92 1.72
C MET A 158 -18.65 -11.78 1.72
N LYS A 159 -17.99 -11.83 0.57
CA LYS A 159 -16.66 -12.42 0.44
C LYS A 159 -15.62 -11.31 0.33
N ALA A 160 -14.50 -11.52 0.99
CA ALA A 160 -13.41 -10.57 1.01
C ALA A 160 -12.04 -11.26 0.93
N LYS A 161 -11.01 -10.47 0.65
CA LYS A 161 -9.63 -10.92 0.55
C LYS A 161 -8.70 -9.93 1.25
N ILE A 162 -7.69 -10.44 1.97
CA ILE A 162 -6.67 -9.56 2.58
C ILE A 162 -5.80 -8.95 1.49
N VAL A 163 -5.67 -7.63 1.54
CA VAL A 163 -4.83 -6.86 0.61
C VAL A 163 -3.58 -6.30 1.26
N ASN A 164 -3.64 -6.01 2.58
CA ASN A 164 -2.48 -5.49 3.27
C ASN A 164 -2.52 -5.82 4.77
N VAL A 165 -1.35 -6.10 5.35
CA VAL A 165 -1.17 -6.30 6.79
C VAL A 165 0.04 -5.49 7.26
N VAL A 166 -0.16 -4.65 8.27
CA VAL A 166 0.88 -3.77 8.81
C VAL A 166 0.84 -3.79 10.33
N GLU A 167 2.01 -3.81 10.97
CA GLU A 167 2.12 -3.63 12.41
C GLU A 167 2.04 -2.13 12.75
N VAL A 168 1.09 -1.77 13.62
CA VAL A 168 0.83 -0.41 14.08
C VAL A 168 0.68 -0.44 15.59
N ASN A 169 1.54 0.28 16.31
CA ASN A 169 1.49 0.35 17.79
C ASN A 169 1.39 -1.03 18.45
N SER A 170 2.23 -1.97 18.04
CA SER A 170 2.27 -3.36 18.54
C SER A 170 1.02 -4.20 18.27
N LYS A 171 0.05 -3.69 17.52
CA LYS A 171 -1.11 -4.41 16.99
C LYS A 171 -1.00 -4.58 15.49
N TRP A 172 -1.74 -5.53 14.94
CA TRP A 172 -1.70 -5.85 13.54
C TRP A 172 -2.96 -5.31 12.85
N LYS A 173 -2.76 -4.34 11.93
CA LYS A 173 -3.83 -3.80 11.10
C LYS A 173 -3.94 -4.63 9.83
N TYR A 174 -5.09 -5.24 9.62
CA TYR A 174 -5.48 -5.97 8.43
C TYR A 174 -6.39 -5.09 7.60
N ALA A 175 -6.11 -4.98 6.32
CA ALA A 175 -7.00 -4.33 5.36
C ALA A 175 -7.51 -5.37 4.38
N ALA A 176 -8.83 -5.42 4.22
CA ALA A 176 -9.53 -6.36 3.34
C ALA A 176 -10.29 -5.60 2.25
N TYR A 177 -10.35 -6.22 1.08
CA TYR A 177 -11.14 -5.77 -0.06
C TYR A 177 -12.29 -6.73 -0.28
N ILE A 178 -13.50 -6.20 -0.47
CA ILE A 178 -14.71 -6.98 -0.76
C ILE A 178 -14.63 -7.44 -2.21
N THR A 179 -14.58 -8.76 -2.42
CA THR A 179 -14.50 -9.36 -3.75
C THR A 179 -15.87 -9.64 -4.34
N HIS A 180 -16.82 -10.03 -3.49
CA HIS A 180 -18.18 -10.34 -3.90
C HIS A 180 -19.17 -10.03 -2.78
N ILE A 181 -20.29 -9.44 -3.15
CA ILE A 181 -21.46 -9.23 -2.33
C ILE A 181 -22.69 -9.62 -3.16
N GLU A 182 -23.65 -10.31 -2.58
CA GLU A 182 -24.89 -10.65 -3.25
C GLU A 182 -25.78 -9.41 -3.38
N ASP A 183 -26.52 -9.32 -4.48
CA ASP A 183 -27.39 -8.16 -4.76
C ASP A 183 -28.39 -7.89 -3.63
N SER A 184 -28.89 -8.95 -2.96
CA SER A 184 -29.77 -8.87 -1.79
C SER A 184 -29.13 -8.22 -0.55
N GLU A 185 -27.79 -8.25 -0.45
CA GLU A 185 -27.04 -7.77 0.70
C GLU A 185 -26.44 -6.37 0.48
N ILE A 186 -26.46 -5.89 -0.77
CA ILE A 186 -25.87 -4.59 -1.15
C ILE A 186 -26.53 -3.44 -0.38
N ASP A 187 -27.87 -3.44 -0.30
CA ASP A 187 -28.60 -2.37 0.38
C ASP A 187 -28.27 -2.35 1.88
N ASN A 188 -28.22 -3.51 2.52
CA ASN A 188 -27.81 -3.65 3.92
C ASN A 188 -26.39 -3.13 4.14
N TRP A 189 -25.46 -3.47 3.23
CA TRP A 189 -24.09 -2.98 3.31
C TRP A 189 -24.01 -1.47 3.14
N MET A 190 -24.74 -0.88 2.20
CA MET A 190 -24.80 0.57 2.02
C MET A 190 -25.38 1.29 3.24
N CYS A 191 -26.43 0.73 3.87
CA CYS A 191 -26.93 1.23 5.14
C CYS A 191 -25.87 1.18 6.24
N ILE A 192 -25.13 0.07 6.38
CA ILE A 192 -24.03 -0.07 7.34
C ILE A 192 -22.94 0.97 7.08
N VAL A 193 -22.62 1.29 5.82
CA VAL A 193 -21.56 2.24 5.48
C VAL A 193 -22.01 3.68 5.66
N HIS A 194 -23.24 4.05 5.25
CA HIS A 194 -23.65 5.44 5.08
C HIS A 194 -24.69 5.93 6.11
N ASP A 195 -25.55 5.06 6.63
CA ASP A 195 -26.68 5.47 7.50
C ASP A 195 -26.35 5.46 9.00
N ARG A 196 -25.07 5.48 9.34
CA ARG A 196 -24.62 5.57 10.73
C ARG A 196 -24.43 7.01 11.19
N ILE A 197 -24.60 7.23 12.46
CA ILE A 197 -24.31 8.51 13.11
C ILE A 197 -23.14 8.30 14.09
N PRO A 198 -22.02 9.03 13.93
CA PRO A 198 -21.69 10.01 12.90
C PRO A 198 -21.11 9.38 11.62
N THR A 199 -21.52 9.88 10.45
CA THR A 199 -21.01 9.45 9.12
C THR A 199 -19.99 10.45 8.57
N LEU A 200 -18.96 10.77 9.31
CA LEU A 200 -17.93 11.68 8.82
C LEU A 200 -16.83 10.85 8.11
N PRO A 201 -16.48 11.21 6.87
CA PRO A 201 -15.36 10.57 6.18
C PRO A 201 -14.05 10.81 6.94
N MET A 202 -13.19 9.81 6.99
CA MET A 202 -11.88 9.85 7.64
C MET A 202 -10.95 10.94 7.11
N THR A 203 -11.08 11.24 5.84
CA THR A 203 -10.41 12.32 5.15
C THR A 203 -11.40 13.44 4.89
N ILE A 204 -11.72 14.22 5.90
CA ILE A 204 -11.94 15.64 5.62
C ILE A 204 -10.58 16.07 5.08
N SER A 205 -10.50 16.25 3.78
CA SER A 205 -9.27 16.67 3.13
C SER A 205 -8.77 17.88 3.93
N ASN A 206 -7.70 17.72 4.68
CA ASN A 206 -6.87 18.85 4.98
C ASN A 206 -6.62 19.44 3.61
N GLN A 207 -7.18 20.61 3.33
CA GLN A 207 -6.90 21.34 2.11
C GLN A 207 -5.41 21.65 2.17
N LEU A 208 -4.63 20.65 1.73
CA LEU A 208 -3.19 20.79 1.61
C LEU A 208 -2.99 21.98 0.69
N GLY A 209 -2.26 22.97 1.15
CA GLY A 209 -1.89 24.09 0.33
C GLY A 209 -1.11 23.58 -0.89
N PHE A 210 -1.16 24.30 -1.98
CA PHE A 210 -0.46 23.97 -3.22
C PHE A 210 1.02 23.56 -3.01
N PHE A 211 1.71 24.22 -2.07
CA PHE A 211 3.10 23.92 -1.74
C PHE A 211 3.27 22.62 -0.95
N ASP A 212 2.31 22.28 -0.10
CA ASP A 212 2.33 21.04 0.67
C ASP A 212 2.12 19.84 -0.27
N ASP A 213 1.19 19.95 -1.20
CA ASP A 213 0.97 18.96 -2.25
C ASP A 213 2.21 18.76 -3.13
N LEU A 214 2.88 19.84 -3.48
CA LEU A 214 4.14 19.80 -4.22
C LEU A 214 5.23 19.10 -3.42
N GLN A 215 5.40 19.46 -2.16
CA GLN A 215 6.42 18.89 -1.29
C GLN A 215 6.21 17.40 -1.07
N ILE A 216 4.95 16.97 -0.82
CA ILE A 216 4.57 15.56 -0.66
C ILE A 216 4.87 14.80 -1.95
N ASN A 217 4.46 15.31 -3.10
CA ASN A 217 4.68 14.66 -4.39
C ASN A 217 6.17 14.53 -4.76
N VAL A 218 6.99 15.54 -4.45
CA VAL A 218 8.45 15.49 -4.65
C VAL A 218 9.08 14.49 -3.68
N LYS A 219 8.72 14.54 -2.39
CA LYS A 219 9.24 13.64 -1.36
C LYS A 219 8.95 12.17 -1.72
N LYS A 220 7.73 11.84 -2.12
CA LYS A 220 7.32 10.49 -2.56
C LYS A 220 8.08 9.95 -3.77
N ARG A 221 8.58 10.82 -4.63
CA ARG A 221 9.39 10.42 -5.80
C ARG A 221 10.84 10.20 -5.45
N ILE A 222 11.39 11.00 -4.56
CA ILE A 222 12.76 10.86 -4.07
C ILE A 222 12.85 9.64 -3.16
N GLU A 223 11.89 9.47 -2.29
CA GLU A 223 11.75 8.28 -1.47
C GLU A 223 11.18 7.16 -2.35
N LYS A 224 12.05 6.34 -2.92
CA LYS A 224 11.71 5.08 -3.59
C LYS A 224 11.17 4.06 -2.57
N THR A 225 10.19 4.41 -1.79
CA THR A 225 9.48 3.49 -0.92
C THR A 225 8.61 2.61 -1.81
N ARG A 226 9.16 1.47 -2.21
CA ARG A 226 8.36 0.34 -2.63
C ARG A 226 7.60 -0.12 -1.39
N THR A 227 6.45 0.45 -1.15
CA THR A 227 5.45 -0.13 -0.26
C THR A 227 4.94 -1.38 -0.95
N LEU A 228 5.67 -2.49 -0.80
CA LEU A 228 5.15 -3.79 -1.15
C LEU A 228 3.96 -4.01 -0.20
N SER A 229 2.76 -4.06 -0.74
CA SER A 229 1.58 -4.48 0.00
C SER A 229 1.85 -5.90 0.51
N ARG A 230 1.97 -6.05 1.81
CA ARG A 230 2.20 -7.35 2.44
C ARG A 230 0.86 -7.90 2.83
N ARG A 231 0.52 -9.07 2.32
CA ARG A 231 -0.75 -9.73 2.60
C ARG A 231 -0.71 -10.61 3.84
N SER A 232 0.48 -10.81 4.43
CA SER A 232 0.68 -11.60 5.65
C SER A 232 1.52 -10.82 6.66
N PRO A 233 1.31 -11.00 7.97
CA PRO A 233 2.09 -10.37 9.03
C PRO A 233 3.58 -10.70 8.89
N ARG A 234 4.45 -9.71 9.01
CA ARG A 234 5.89 -9.94 9.05
C ARG A 234 6.41 -9.78 10.47
N ILE A 235 6.80 -10.88 11.05
CA ILE A 235 7.20 -10.99 12.45
C ILE A 235 8.72 -11.05 12.53
N ASN A 236 9.32 -10.14 13.30
CA ASN A 236 10.74 -10.22 13.62
C ASN A 236 10.92 -11.29 14.68
N MET A 237 11.81 -12.25 14.42
CA MET A 237 12.03 -13.41 15.28
C MET A 237 13.43 -13.38 15.90
N ASN A 238 13.57 -14.09 17.00
CA ASN A 238 14.88 -14.36 17.60
C ASN A 238 14.97 -15.83 18.01
N PHE A 239 14.77 -16.71 17.06
CA PHE A 239 14.81 -18.14 17.27
C PHE A 239 16.05 -18.74 16.64
N GLN A 240 16.78 -19.56 17.40
CA GLN A 240 17.96 -20.28 16.93
C GLN A 240 17.72 -21.76 17.04
N MET A 241 18.17 -22.50 16.03
CA MET A 241 18.09 -23.95 16.00
C MET A 241 19.36 -24.54 15.38
N ASP A 242 19.62 -25.79 15.70
CA ASP A 242 20.73 -26.55 15.14
C ASP A 242 20.17 -27.60 14.19
N ILE A 243 20.58 -27.56 12.92
CA ILE A 243 20.13 -28.52 11.92
C ILE A 243 21.26 -29.47 11.58
N LYS A 244 20.95 -30.77 11.64
CA LYS A 244 21.85 -31.84 11.19
C LYS A 244 22.31 -31.54 9.77
N ASN A 245 23.59 -31.41 9.53
CA ASN A 245 24.27 -31.12 8.24
C ASN A 245 24.49 -29.64 7.87
N THR A 246 23.80 -28.68 8.45
CA THR A 246 23.94 -27.26 8.10
C THR A 246 24.50 -26.41 9.24
N GLY A 247 24.51 -26.94 10.48
CA GLY A 247 24.94 -26.23 11.67
C GLY A 247 23.89 -25.29 12.23
N LYS A 248 24.32 -24.31 13.00
CA LYS A 248 23.41 -23.36 13.65
C LYS A 248 22.85 -22.38 12.66
N LEU A 249 21.54 -22.18 12.73
CA LEU A 249 20.82 -21.16 11.98
C LEU A 249 19.92 -20.34 12.89
N ARG A 250 19.65 -19.13 12.45
CA ARG A 250 18.76 -18.20 13.14
C ARG A 250 17.64 -17.77 12.23
N ILE A 251 16.39 -17.85 12.71
CA ILE A 251 15.23 -17.25 12.05
C ILE A 251 15.23 -15.76 12.40
N VAL A 252 15.37 -14.92 11.36
CA VAL A 252 15.42 -13.45 11.49
C VAL A 252 14.03 -12.85 11.36
N ASN A 253 13.26 -13.33 10.36
CA ASN A 253 11.91 -12.90 10.08
C ASN A 253 11.06 -14.08 9.63
N PHE A 254 9.80 -14.04 10.00
CA PHE A 254 8.78 -15.00 9.62
C PHE A 254 7.50 -14.28 9.17
N ASN A 255 6.86 -14.74 8.10
CA ASN A 255 5.59 -14.18 7.63
C ASN A 255 4.60 -15.25 7.15
N TYR A 256 4.64 -16.42 7.74
CA TYR A 256 3.91 -17.63 7.37
C TYR A 256 4.27 -18.20 5.99
N GLN A 257 4.21 -17.40 4.93
CA GLN A 257 4.57 -17.84 3.57
C GLN A 257 6.08 -17.93 3.33
N TYR A 258 6.85 -17.13 4.07
CA TYR A 258 8.31 -17.03 3.90
C TYR A 258 9.01 -16.93 5.23
N VAL A 259 10.20 -17.47 5.27
CA VAL A 259 11.13 -17.38 6.41
C VAL A 259 12.47 -16.84 5.94
N LEU A 260 13.03 -15.89 6.69
CA LEU A 260 14.37 -15.36 6.45
C LEU A 260 15.32 -16.02 7.42
N LEU A 261 16.24 -16.83 6.89
CA LEU A 261 17.20 -17.62 7.64
C LEU A 261 18.61 -17.03 7.55
N ASN A 262 19.27 -16.91 8.67
CA ASN A 262 20.68 -16.55 8.73
C ASN A 262 21.49 -17.77 9.22
N PHE A 263 22.37 -18.26 8.34
CA PHE A 263 23.24 -19.39 8.62
C PHE A 263 24.59 -18.90 9.17
N GLU A 264 25.12 -19.56 10.18
CA GLU A 264 26.49 -19.28 10.66
C GLU A 264 27.51 -19.59 9.55
N ASN A 265 27.35 -20.71 8.87
CA ASN A 265 28.19 -21.10 7.73
C ASN A 265 27.59 -20.65 6.41
N LYS A 266 28.10 -19.58 5.80
CA LYS A 266 27.61 -18.98 4.57
C LYS A 266 27.95 -19.75 3.29
N SER A 267 28.59 -20.90 3.37
CA SER A 267 29.07 -21.65 2.21
C SER A 267 28.08 -22.67 1.68
N ILE A 268 27.07 -23.07 2.46
CA ILE A 268 26.15 -24.15 2.09
C ILE A 268 24.72 -23.71 2.38
N TYR A 269 23.96 -23.54 1.30
CA TYR A 269 22.53 -23.23 1.37
C TYR A 269 21.75 -24.39 0.74
N PRO A 270 21.07 -25.23 1.55
CA PRO A 270 20.27 -26.33 1.01
C PRO A 270 19.10 -25.78 0.18
N LYS A 271 18.76 -26.46 -0.90
CA LYS A 271 17.60 -26.09 -1.72
C LYS A 271 16.30 -26.30 -0.96
N GLU A 272 16.23 -27.35 -0.20
CA GLU A 272 15.09 -27.74 0.64
C GLU A 272 15.57 -27.87 2.08
N ILE A 273 14.78 -27.38 3.02
CA ILE A 273 15.07 -27.45 4.45
C ILE A 273 13.81 -27.70 5.25
N ALA A 274 13.88 -28.63 6.20
CA ALA A 274 12.83 -28.87 7.17
C ALA A 274 13.22 -28.19 8.49
N LEU A 275 12.40 -27.26 8.96
CA LEU A 275 12.57 -26.58 10.23
C LEU A 275 11.67 -27.21 11.28
N GLU A 276 12.24 -27.98 12.18
CA GLU A 276 11.53 -28.60 13.31
C GLU A 276 11.29 -27.53 14.38
N ILE A 277 10.09 -26.95 14.39
CA ILE A 277 9.69 -25.90 15.32
C ILE A 277 9.46 -26.48 16.73
N ASN A 278 8.72 -27.60 16.76
CA ASN A 278 8.48 -28.42 17.93
C ASN A 278 8.20 -29.87 17.48
N GLU A 279 7.81 -30.77 18.41
CA GLU A 279 7.56 -32.18 18.11
C GLU A 279 6.45 -32.40 17.08
N ASN A 280 5.53 -31.45 16.95
CA ASN A 280 4.32 -31.57 16.12
C ASN A 280 4.40 -30.73 14.83
N ILE A 281 5.26 -29.70 14.79
CA ILE A 281 5.31 -28.74 13.70
C ILE A 281 6.68 -28.78 13.02
N VAL A 282 6.66 -29.17 11.76
CA VAL A 282 7.79 -29.09 10.85
C VAL A 282 7.43 -28.21 9.67
N LEU A 283 8.20 -27.15 9.46
CA LEU A 283 8.03 -26.28 8.28
C LEU A 283 8.90 -26.78 7.14
N GLU A 284 8.26 -27.15 6.05
CA GLU A 284 8.94 -27.52 4.80
C GLU A 284 9.20 -26.27 3.98
N CYS A 285 10.47 -26.01 3.72
CA CYS A 285 10.87 -24.72 3.14
C CYS A 285 11.77 -24.92 1.92
N ASP A 286 11.46 -24.20 0.83
CA ASP A 286 12.23 -24.18 -0.41
C ASP A 286 12.99 -22.88 -0.57
N LEU A 287 14.23 -22.96 -1.06
CA LEU A 287 15.07 -21.82 -1.33
C LEU A 287 14.48 -20.91 -2.42
N CYS A 288 14.31 -19.64 -2.12
CA CYS A 288 13.97 -18.64 -3.12
C CYS A 288 15.21 -18.15 -3.85
N GLU A 289 15.50 -18.68 -5.03
CA GLU A 289 16.66 -18.33 -5.82
C GLU A 289 16.76 -16.81 -6.08
N GLY A 290 17.97 -16.25 -5.96
CA GLY A 290 18.24 -14.83 -6.24
C GLY A 290 17.78 -13.83 -5.17
N LYS A 291 17.23 -14.26 -4.04
CA LYS A 291 16.81 -13.39 -2.94
C LYS A 291 17.70 -13.54 -1.71
N ILE A 292 18.96 -13.17 -1.88
CA ILE A 292 19.93 -13.07 -0.78
C ILE A 292 19.92 -11.61 -0.31
N ASP A 293 19.62 -11.39 0.97
CA ASP A 293 19.74 -10.11 1.67
C ASP A 293 20.96 -10.16 2.60
N GLU A 294 21.53 -9.02 2.95
CA GLU A 294 22.61 -8.92 3.95
C GLU A 294 22.22 -9.55 5.30
N ARG A 295 20.94 -9.61 5.60
CA ARG A 295 20.35 -10.16 6.82
C ARG A 295 20.14 -11.67 6.79
N GLY A 296 20.15 -12.30 5.63
CA GLY A 296 19.91 -13.73 5.47
C GLY A 296 19.35 -14.12 4.11
N ILE A 297 18.92 -15.37 4.01
CA ILE A 297 18.40 -16.00 2.81
C ILE A 297 16.93 -16.30 2.98
N LEU A 298 16.16 -16.02 1.93
CA LEU A 298 14.72 -16.20 1.93
C LEU A 298 14.35 -17.61 1.47
N TYR A 299 13.52 -18.27 2.27
CA TYR A 299 12.90 -19.55 1.96
C TYR A 299 11.37 -19.39 1.92
N LYS A 300 10.71 -20.11 1.03
CA LYS A 300 9.27 -20.20 0.95
C LYS A 300 8.81 -21.39 1.78
N VAL A 301 7.79 -21.21 2.60
CA VAL A 301 7.13 -22.28 3.37
C VAL A 301 6.03 -22.90 2.52
N ASN A 302 6.07 -24.23 2.33
CA ASN A 302 5.16 -24.91 1.42
C ASN A 302 3.92 -25.49 2.13
N ASN A 303 4.08 -25.92 3.37
CA ASN A 303 3.04 -26.64 4.12
C ASN A 303 2.26 -25.79 5.13
N ILE A 304 2.36 -24.44 5.05
CA ILE A 304 1.73 -23.56 6.03
C ILE A 304 0.22 -23.69 6.07
N ASP A 305 -0.44 -23.82 4.90
CA ASP A 305 -1.90 -23.91 4.85
C ASP A 305 -2.41 -25.17 5.53
N SER A 306 -1.73 -26.32 5.39
CA SER A 306 -2.09 -27.56 6.05
C SER A 306 -1.93 -27.48 7.59
N ILE A 307 -0.89 -26.81 8.06
CA ILE A 307 -0.65 -26.55 9.49
C ILE A 307 -1.76 -25.65 10.04
N MET A 308 -2.08 -24.56 9.33
CA MET A 308 -3.05 -23.56 9.80
C MET A 308 -4.51 -24.00 9.69
N GLN A 309 -4.82 -25.02 8.90
CA GLN A 309 -6.16 -25.65 8.86
C GLN A 309 -6.42 -26.54 10.08
N ASN A 310 -5.38 -27.05 10.72
CA ASN A 310 -5.50 -27.84 11.95
C ASN A 310 -5.51 -26.91 13.17
N PHE A 311 -6.59 -26.96 13.94
CA PHE A 311 -6.79 -26.08 15.10
C PHE A 311 -5.64 -26.19 16.13
N PHE A 312 -5.23 -27.41 16.48
CA PHE A 312 -4.16 -27.61 17.48
C PHE A 312 -2.80 -27.10 16.98
N LEU A 313 -2.45 -27.41 15.73
CA LEU A 313 -1.19 -26.95 15.15
C LEU A 313 -1.15 -25.43 14.98
N ARG A 314 -2.31 -24.81 14.72
CA ARG A 314 -2.45 -23.36 14.64
C ARG A 314 -2.17 -22.69 15.98
N ASP A 315 -2.74 -23.19 17.07
CA ASP A 315 -2.52 -22.68 18.41
C ASP A 315 -1.05 -22.85 18.83
N GLU A 316 -0.47 -24.03 18.62
CA GLU A 316 0.95 -24.28 18.91
C GLU A 316 1.89 -23.36 18.08
N MET A 317 1.55 -23.12 16.81
CA MET A 317 2.30 -22.20 15.95
C MET A 317 2.20 -20.77 16.49
N MET A 318 1.03 -20.33 16.92
CA MET A 318 0.84 -19.00 17.49
C MET A 318 1.63 -18.84 18.79
N ASP A 319 1.59 -19.82 19.66
CA ASP A 319 2.37 -19.83 20.91
C ASP A 319 3.86 -19.74 20.63
N TRP A 320 4.35 -20.52 19.67
CA TRP A 320 5.76 -20.45 19.25
C TRP A 320 6.13 -19.05 18.72
N ILE A 321 5.28 -18.44 17.91
CA ILE A 321 5.47 -17.09 17.37
C ILE A 321 5.55 -16.08 18.52
N LEU A 322 4.61 -16.12 19.46
CA LEU A 322 4.54 -15.17 20.57
C LEU A 322 5.74 -15.30 21.51
N GLN A 323 6.22 -16.52 21.77
CA GLN A 323 7.41 -16.77 22.60
C GLN A 323 8.70 -16.28 21.95
N ASN A 324 8.80 -16.34 20.63
CA ASN A 324 10.02 -16.04 19.89
C ASN A 324 9.98 -14.70 19.13
N LYS A 325 8.87 -13.97 19.20
CA LYS A 325 8.77 -12.63 18.65
C LYS A 325 9.79 -11.72 19.33
N LYS A 326 10.68 -11.10 18.55
CA LYS A 326 11.59 -10.09 19.06
C LYS A 326 10.78 -8.85 19.42
N ILE A 327 10.64 -8.57 20.72
CA ILE A 327 10.15 -7.29 21.18
C ILE A 327 11.20 -6.26 20.73
N LEU A 328 10.87 -5.43 19.80
CA LEU A 328 11.64 -4.23 19.50
C LEU A 328 11.52 -3.36 20.74
N ASP A 329 12.55 -3.37 21.61
CA ASP A 329 12.68 -2.33 22.60
C ASP A 329 12.52 -1.03 21.85
N SER A 330 11.46 -0.31 22.15
CA SER A 330 11.24 1.06 21.72
C SER A 330 12.38 1.88 22.33
N LYS A 331 13.57 1.87 21.69
CA LYS A 331 14.48 2.98 21.91
C LYS A 331 13.68 4.20 21.52
N PRO A 332 13.45 5.15 22.43
CA PRO A 332 12.92 6.41 22.07
C PRO A 332 13.88 6.95 20.99
N SER A 333 13.46 6.88 19.74
CA SER A 333 14.11 7.69 18.73
C SER A 333 13.91 9.11 19.26
N GLU A 334 14.97 9.82 19.58
CA GLU A 334 15.01 11.27 19.68
C GLU A 334 14.62 11.88 18.33
N LYS A 335 13.46 11.57 17.88
CA LYS A 335 12.72 12.34 16.88
C LYS A 335 11.66 13.06 17.66
N LYS A 336 11.92 14.38 17.84
CA LYS A 336 11.01 15.44 18.24
C LYS A 336 9.58 14.94 18.34
N GLU A 337 9.00 15.04 19.53
CA GLU A 337 7.56 15.06 19.75
C GLU A 337 6.91 16.00 18.75
N LYS A 338 6.58 15.47 17.60
CA LYS A 338 5.57 16.07 16.76
C LYS A 338 4.26 15.67 17.39
N SER A 339 3.51 16.69 17.77
CA SER A 339 2.22 16.60 18.42
C SER A 339 1.34 15.52 17.78
N ILE A 340 0.53 14.89 18.61
CA ILE A 340 -0.42 13.82 18.30
C ILE A 340 -1.41 14.18 17.16
N ASP A 341 -1.39 15.42 16.69
CA ASP A 341 -2.22 15.95 15.61
C ASP A 341 -1.68 15.70 14.18
N GLU A 342 -0.46 15.20 14.03
CA GLU A 342 0.06 14.75 12.73
C GLU A 342 -0.12 13.24 12.57
N PHE A 343 -1.36 12.78 12.44
CA PHE A 343 -1.66 11.55 11.73
C PHE A 343 -1.26 11.78 10.26
N GLU A 344 -0.02 11.46 9.92
CA GLU A 344 0.32 11.29 8.52
C GLU A 344 -0.67 10.29 7.93
N PRO A 345 -1.44 10.67 6.91
CA PRO A 345 -2.32 9.71 6.25
C PRO A 345 -1.43 8.60 5.70
N MET A 346 -1.47 7.43 6.34
CA MET A 346 -0.83 6.25 5.76
C MET A 346 -1.47 6.02 4.41
N GLU A 347 -0.70 6.26 3.36
CA GLU A 347 -1.09 5.96 1.99
C GLU A 347 -1.25 4.47 1.84
N TYR A 348 -2.50 4.08 1.71
CA TYR A 348 -2.87 2.74 1.30
C TYR A 348 -3.08 2.75 -0.21
N ILE A 349 -2.30 1.94 -0.88
CA ILE A 349 -2.50 1.58 -2.30
C ILE A 349 -3.76 0.73 -2.42
#